data_dff447bc07fea828e1858830d19b9cf6
#
_entry.id   dff447bc07fea828e1858830d19b9cf6
#
_cell.length_a   1.000
_cell.length_b   1.000
_cell.length_c   1.000
_cell.angle_alpha   90.00
_cell.angle_beta   90.00
_cell.angle_gamma   90.00
#
_symmetry.space_group_name_H-M   'P 1'
#
loop_
_entity.id
_entity.type
_entity.pdbx_description
1 polymer ?
#
loop_
_entity_poly.entity_id
_entity_poly.type
_entity_poly.pdbx_seq_one_letter_code
_entity_poly.pdbx_strand_id
1 'polypeptide(L)'
;MKKLSFFFLIFICSCTSSFEDKMIKCVKQHVEDSKLEIDVNEIYDDWDYMYIFMECASYDDVVNIIGKTNYIHDSSCDIVFEKEGKIVKYVQLFPYEGWPNESKNLIRFHFVSSCYRKFKKDEAYFKIEKYNSTYILSPIEIPFDYKSK
;
A
#
# COMPACT_ATOMS: atom_id res chain seq x y z
N MET A 1 -6.27 -50.35 -30.98
CA MET A 1 -5.67 -49.88 -29.72
C MET A 1 -5.75 -48.34 -29.69
N LYS A 2 -6.68 -47.81 -28.89
CA LYS A 2 -6.85 -46.32 -28.75
C LYS A 2 -5.89 -45.83 -27.68
N LYS A 3 -4.94 -44.97 -28.05
CA LYS A 3 -4.05 -44.28 -27.09
C LYS A 3 -4.84 -43.17 -26.40
N LEU A 4 -5.13 -43.39 -25.13
CA LEU A 4 -5.74 -42.40 -24.25
C LEU A 4 -4.64 -41.41 -23.87
N SER A 5 -4.67 -40.18 -24.46
CA SER A 5 -3.74 -39.10 -24.11
C SER A 5 -4.29 -38.44 -22.85
N PHE A 6 -3.60 -38.69 -21.74
CA PHE A 6 -3.94 -38.07 -20.44
C PHE A 6 -3.36 -36.67 -20.44
N PHE A 7 -4.22 -35.68 -20.72
CA PHE A 7 -3.87 -34.25 -20.56
C PHE A 7 -3.84 -33.92 -19.06
N PHE A 8 -2.65 -33.90 -18.50
CA PHE A 8 -2.44 -33.41 -17.13
C PHE A 8 -2.58 -31.89 -17.16
N LEU A 9 -3.78 -31.39 -16.79
CA LEU A 9 -4.00 -29.97 -16.54
C LEU A 9 -3.29 -29.63 -15.22
N ILE A 10 -2.07 -29.11 -15.33
CA ILE A 10 -1.37 -28.50 -14.19
C ILE A 10 -2.09 -27.19 -13.91
N PHE A 11 -3.02 -27.19 -12.95
CA PHE A 11 -3.48 -25.97 -12.31
C PHE A 11 -2.31 -25.39 -11.55
N ILE A 12 -1.59 -24.47 -12.20
CA ILE A 12 -0.68 -23.58 -11.52
C ILE A 12 -1.56 -22.63 -10.73
N CYS A 13 -1.84 -22.97 -9.47
CA CYS A 13 -2.44 -22.07 -8.51
C CYS A 13 -1.40 -20.95 -8.28
N SER A 14 -1.45 -19.92 -9.11
CA SER A 14 -0.69 -18.69 -8.92
C SER A 14 -1.30 -17.99 -7.69
N CYS A 15 -0.80 -18.32 -6.50
CA CYS A 15 -1.01 -17.53 -5.30
C CYS A 15 -0.33 -16.17 -5.52
N THR A 16 -1.03 -15.25 -6.14
CA THR A 16 -0.60 -13.86 -6.19
C THR A 16 -0.74 -13.30 -4.78
N SER A 17 0.39 -13.07 -4.11
CA SER A 17 0.40 -12.41 -2.80
C SER A 17 -0.32 -11.07 -2.88
N SER A 18 -1.12 -10.74 -1.86
CA SER A 18 -1.81 -9.45 -1.80
C SER A 18 -0.79 -8.29 -1.80
N PHE A 19 -1.25 -7.09 -2.14
CA PHE A 19 -0.41 -5.89 -2.03
C PHE A 19 0.11 -5.72 -0.60
N GLU A 20 -0.73 -5.94 0.40
CA GLU A 20 -0.38 -5.88 1.82
C GLU A 20 0.73 -6.85 2.18
N ASP A 21 0.64 -8.12 1.74
CA ASP A 21 1.69 -9.12 1.98
C ASP A 21 3.02 -8.71 1.35
N LYS A 22 2.98 -8.16 0.14
CA LYS A 22 4.17 -7.67 -0.55
C LYS A 22 4.79 -6.48 0.20
N MET A 23 3.97 -5.54 0.66
CA MET A 23 4.41 -4.38 1.43
C MET A 23 5.04 -4.81 2.75
N ILE A 24 4.41 -5.68 3.51
CA ILE A 24 4.95 -6.21 4.77
C ILE A 24 6.29 -6.90 4.53
N LYS A 25 6.38 -7.74 3.50
CA LYS A 25 7.62 -8.45 3.16
C LYS A 25 8.74 -7.46 2.79
N CYS A 26 8.44 -6.47 1.97
CA CYS A 26 9.40 -5.46 1.53
C CYS A 26 9.91 -4.63 2.71
N VAL A 27 9.00 -4.13 3.57
CA VAL A 27 9.36 -3.37 4.77
C VAL A 27 10.24 -4.18 5.73
N LYS A 28 9.90 -5.45 5.96
CA LYS A 28 10.73 -6.33 6.81
C LYS A 28 12.12 -6.51 6.23
N GLN A 29 12.22 -6.78 4.94
CA GLN A 29 13.51 -6.94 4.27
C GLN A 29 14.36 -5.68 4.38
N HIS A 30 13.78 -4.50 4.18
CA HIS A 30 14.49 -3.24 4.33
C HIS A 30 15.02 -3.04 5.76
N VAL A 31 14.22 -3.36 6.78
CA VAL A 31 14.65 -3.27 8.18
C VAL A 31 15.76 -4.27 8.50
N GLU A 32 15.69 -5.50 7.99
CA GLU A 32 16.74 -6.52 8.14
C GLU A 32 18.06 -6.07 7.46
N ASP A 33 17.94 -5.43 6.30
CA ASP A 33 19.08 -4.88 5.56
C ASP A 33 19.58 -3.52 6.12
N SER A 34 19.03 -3.07 7.26
CA SER A 34 19.34 -1.76 7.87
C SER A 34 19.01 -0.57 6.95
N LYS A 35 18.11 -0.75 6.00
CA LYS A 35 17.55 0.33 5.20
C LYS A 35 16.29 0.84 5.89
N LEU A 36 16.29 2.11 6.23
CA LEU A 36 15.17 2.72 6.95
C LEU A 36 14.25 3.54 6.04
N GLU A 37 14.31 3.31 4.75
CA GLU A 37 13.51 3.98 3.74
C GLU A 37 12.97 2.97 2.75
N ILE A 38 11.78 3.23 2.21
CA ILE A 38 11.12 2.40 1.20
C ILE A 38 10.54 3.27 0.11
N ASP A 39 10.71 2.83 -1.14
CA ASP A 39 10.01 3.35 -2.30
C ASP A 39 8.80 2.43 -2.60
N VAL A 40 7.59 2.99 -2.61
CA VAL A 40 6.39 2.22 -2.92
C VAL A 40 6.43 1.62 -4.32
N ASN A 41 7.19 2.20 -5.24
CA ASN A 41 7.39 1.66 -6.58
C ASN A 41 8.06 0.27 -6.60
N GLU A 42 8.77 -0.10 -5.54
CA GLU A 42 9.33 -1.46 -5.39
C GLU A 42 8.23 -2.53 -5.17
N ILE A 43 7.05 -2.10 -4.74
CA ILE A 43 5.91 -2.99 -4.44
C ILE A 43 4.91 -3.01 -5.59
N TYR A 44 4.62 -1.85 -6.14
CA TYR A 44 3.70 -1.65 -7.26
C TYR A 44 4.07 -0.36 -8.00
N ASP A 45 4.31 -0.44 -9.29
CA ASP A 45 4.86 0.65 -10.11
C ASP A 45 3.95 1.11 -11.27
N ASP A 46 2.79 0.47 -11.46
CA ASP A 46 1.86 0.79 -12.56
C ASP A 46 0.81 1.83 -12.15
N TRP A 47 1.27 3.07 -11.88
CA TRP A 47 0.44 4.19 -11.44
C TRP A 47 1.12 5.54 -11.69
N ASP A 48 0.33 6.62 -11.69
CA ASP A 48 0.79 8.02 -11.81
C ASP A 48 0.66 8.77 -10.48
N TYR A 49 -0.45 8.53 -9.77
CA TYR A 49 -0.74 9.11 -8.46
C TYR A 49 -1.17 8.03 -7.47
N MET A 50 -0.75 8.21 -6.24
CA MET A 50 -1.18 7.42 -5.10
C MET A 50 -1.82 8.31 -4.05
N TYR A 51 -2.98 7.91 -3.56
CA TYR A 51 -3.65 8.57 -2.45
C TYR A 51 -3.63 7.64 -1.25
N ILE A 52 -3.31 8.18 -0.09
CA ILE A 52 -3.40 7.45 1.17
C ILE A 52 -4.39 8.20 2.05
N PHE A 53 -5.46 7.54 2.43
CA PHE A 53 -6.46 8.03 3.36
C PHE A 53 -6.28 7.29 4.68
N MET A 54 -6.03 8.05 5.75
CA MET A 54 -5.90 7.48 7.08
C MET A 54 -7.27 7.27 7.73
N GLU A 55 -7.32 6.56 8.84
CA GLU A 55 -8.52 6.24 9.61
C GLU A 55 -9.36 7.47 10.00
N CYS A 56 -8.73 8.65 10.06
CA CYS A 56 -9.41 9.91 10.36
C CYS A 56 -10.04 10.60 9.13
N ALA A 57 -9.79 10.13 7.91
CA ALA A 57 -10.47 10.64 6.73
C ALA A 57 -11.95 10.22 6.75
N SER A 58 -12.84 11.12 6.35
CA SER A 58 -14.25 10.77 6.21
C SER A 58 -14.52 10.14 4.83
N TYR A 59 -15.63 9.43 4.71
CA TYR A 59 -16.09 8.92 3.41
C TYR A 59 -16.26 10.07 2.39
N ASP A 60 -16.78 11.22 2.85
CA ASP A 60 -16.95 12.38 1.98
C ASP A 60 -15.61 12.93 1.49
N ASP A 61 -14.54 12.88 2.31
CA ASP A 61 -13.19 13.26 1.88
C ASP A 61 -12.73 12.36 0.74
N VAL A 62 -12.92 11.04 0.89
CA VAL A 62 -12.55 10.07 -0.15
C VAL A 62 -13.32 10.34 -1.44
N VAL A 63 -14.64 10.49 -1.36
CA VAL A 63 -15.50 10.74 -2.54
C VAL A 63 -15.17 12.06 -3.23
N ASN A 64 -14.87 13.10 -2.46
CA ASN A 64 -14.55 14.42 -3.02
C ASN A 64 -13.20 14.42 -3.77
N ILE A 65 -12.28 13.54 -3.38
CA ILE A 65 -10.92 13.51 -3.94
C ILE A 65 -10.81 12.56 -5.11
N ILE A 66 -11.32 11.33 -4.98
CA ILE A 66 -11.19 10.29 -6.00
C ILE A 66 -12.49 9.97 -6.74
N GLY A 67 -13.58 10.68 -6.42
CA GLY A 67 -14.90 10.45 -6.99
C GLY A 67 -15.65 9.32 -6.28
N LYS A 68 -16.85 9.02 -6.79
CA LYS A 68 -17.68 7.93 -6.22
C LYS A 68 -16.97 6.59 -6.38
N THR A 69 -16.90 5.84 -5.29
CA THR A 69 -16.29 4.53 -5.23
C THR A 69 -17.27 3.52 -4.64
N ASN A 70 -17.15 2.24 -5.04
CA ASN A 70 -17.87 1.13 -4.43
C ASN A 70 -17.21 0.64 -3.14
N TYR A 71 -16.05 1.18 -2.80
CA TYR A 71 -15.32 0.84 -1.58
C TYR A 71 -15.83 1.69 -0.42
N ILE A 72 -16.02 1.05 0.72
CA ILE A 72 -16.46 1.71 1.95
C ILE A 72 -15.19 2.02 2.75
N HIS A 73 -14.95 3.30 2.97
CA HIS A 73 -13.93 3.75 3.93
C HIS A 73 -14.55 3.64 5.33
N ASP A 74 -14.15 2.63 6.09
CA ASP A 74 -14.64 2.37 7.44
C ASP A 74 -13.47 2.09 8.38
N SER A 75 -13.00 3.14 9.04
CA SER A 75 -11.92 3.06 10.05
C SER A 75 -10.67 2.30 9.56
N SER A 76 -10.44 2.29 8.26
CA SER A 76 -9.29 1.68 7.61
C SER A 76 -8.31 2.73 7.10
N CYS A 77 -7.08 2.33 6.85
CA CYS A 77 -6.17 3.09 6.01
C CYS A 77 -6.32 2.60 4.57
N ASP A 78 -6.70 3.49 3.67
CA ASP A 78 -6.94 3.15 2.27
C ASP A 78 -5.83 3.70 1.39
N ILE A 79 -5.29 2.84 0.51
CA ILE A 79 -4.32 3.24 -0.50
C ILE A 79 -4.99 3.09 -1.86
N VAL A 80 -5.03 4.18 -2.62
CA VAL A 80 -5.68 4.23 -3.93
C VAL A 80 -4.65 4.63 -4.97
N PHE A 81 -4.51 3.84 -6.01
CA PHE A 81 -3.63 4.12 -7.13
C PHE A 81 -4.43 4.55 -8.36
N GLU A 82 -4.02 5.65 -8.95
CA GLU A 82 -4.60 6.24 -10.15
C GLU A 82 -3.58 6.19 -11.29
N LYS A 83 -4.04 5.81 -12.48
CA LYS A 83 -3.28 5.88 -13.72
C LYS A 83 -4.15 6.46 -14.82
N GLU A 84 -3.64 7.45 -15.54
CA GLU A 84 -4.35 8.12 -16.63
C GLU A 84 -5.76 8.61 -16.23
N GLY A 85 -5.89 9.13 -15.01
CA GLY A 85 -7.15 9.63 -14.45
C GLY A 85 -8.17 8.54 -14.06
N LYS A 86 -7.75 7.27 -13.96
CA LYS A 86 -8.61 6.16 -13.56
C LYS A 86 -8.02 5.44 -12.35
N ILE A 87 -8.88 5.03 -11.44
CA ILE A 87 -8.48 4.17 -10.33
C ILE A 87 -8.13 2.78 -10.87
N VAL A 88 -6.87 2.39 -10.72
CA VAL A 88 -6.35 1.09 -11.17
C VAL A 88 -6.20 0.08 -10.05
N LYS A 89 -6.07 0.56 -8.81
CA LYS A 89 -5.97 -0.31 -7.64
C LYS A 89 -6.48 0.39 -6.39
N TYR A 90 -7.17 -0.39 -5.55
CA TYR A 90 -7.65 0.04 -4.23
C TYR A 90 -7.25 -1.01 -3.20
N VAL A 91 -6.62 -0.57 -2.11
CA VAL A 91 -6.14 -1.43 -1.03
C VAL A 91 -6.64 -0.88 0.30
N GLN A 92 -7.28 -1.71 1.10
CA GLN A 92 -7.64 -1.39 2.48
C GLN A 92 -6.66 -2.06 3.44
N LEU A 93 -6.04 -1.27 4.31
CA LEU A 93 -5.25 -1.76 5.42
C LEU A 93 -6.07 -1.57 6.70
N PHE A 94 -6.53 -2.65 7.29
CA PHE A 94 -7.36 -2.57 8.48
C PHE A 94 -6.51 -2.27 9.72
N PRO A 95 -6.95 -1.35 10.60
CA PRO A 95 -6.33 -1.15 11.90
C PRO A 95 -6.62 -2.36 12.80
N TYR A 96 -5.62 -2.81 13.52
CA TYR A 96 -5.68 -4.06 14.26
C TYR A 96 -5.92 -3.91 15.77
N GLU A 97 -6.21 -2.74 16.24
CA GLU A 97 -6.58 -2.55 17.64
C GLU A 97 -7.99 -3.12 17.88
N GLY A 98 -8.03 -4.33 18.46
CA GLY A 98 -9.26 -4.98 18.90
C GLY A 98 -9.80 -6.13 18.04
N TRP A 99 -9.10 -6.59 17.01
CA TRP A 99 -9.49 -7.76 16.24
C TRP A 99 -8.76 -9.03 16.72
N PRO A 100 -9.42 -10.21 16.74
CA PRO A 100 -8.90 -11.41 17.40
C PRO A 100 -7.70 -12.09 16.74
N ASN A 101 -7.09 -11.51 15.74
CA ASN A 101 -5.92 -12.06 15.03
C ASN A 101 -4.67 -11.19 15.20
N GLU A 102 -4.30 -10.92 16.42
CA GLU A 102 -3.25 -10.02 16.87
C GLU A 102 -1.80 -10.34 16.44
N SER A 103 -1.57 -11.38 15.66
CA SER A 103 -0.22 -11.84 15.33
C SER A 103 0.36 -11.25 14.03
N LYS A 104 -0.37 -10.40 13.32
CA LYS A 104 0.13 -9.86 12.06
C LYS A 104 0.88 -8.55 12.28
N ASN A 105 2.06 -8.47 11.68
CA ASN A 105 2.81 -7.22 11.64
C ASN A 105 1.99 -6.18 10.90
N LEU A 106 1.92 -4.99 11.47
CA LEU A 106 1.10 -3.92 11.00
C LEU A 106 1.93 -2.88 10.30
N ILE A 107 1.39 -2.37 9.21
CA ILE A 107 1.90 -1.16 8.58
C ILE A 107 0.90 -0.05 8.88
N ARG A 108 1.41 1.06 9.38
CA ARG A 108 0.66 2.30 9.58
C ARG A 108 1.36 3.44 8.87
N PHE A 109 0.58 4.26 8.20
CA PHE A 109 1.07 5.54 7.70
C PHE A 109 0.90 6.62 8.76
N HIS A 110 1.83 7.54 8.81
CA HIS A 110 1.77 8.69 9.71
C HIS A 110 1.98 9.99 8.94
N PHE A 111 1.00 10.88 8.99
CA PHE A 111 1.06 12.23 8.42
C PHE A 111 0.89 13.26 9.53
N VAL A 112 1.73 14.27 9.51
CA VAL A 112 1.62 15.39 10.45
C VAL A 112 0.54 16.34 9.92
N SER A 113 -0.58 16.49 10.61
CA SER A 113 -1.66 17.46 10.32
C SER A 113 -2.57 17.19 9.11
N SER A 114 -2.63 15.98 8.59
CA SER A 114 -3.56 15.64 7.51
C SER A 114 -4.10 14.22 7.66
N CYS A 115 -5.38 14.00 7.34
CA CYS A 115 -5.99 12.67 7.30
C CYS A 115 -5.84 11.98 5.94
N TYR A 116 -5.33 12.67 4.93
CA TYR A 116 -5.00 12.07 3.65
C TYR A 116 -3.84 12.82 2.98
N ARG A 117 -3.17 12.15 2.04
CA ARG A 117 -2.14 12.76 1.20
C ARG A 117 -2.13 12.15 -0.18
N LYS A 118 -1.86 13.00 -1.19
CA LYS A 118 -1.62 12.62 -2.58
C LYS A 118 -0.12 12.61 -2.83
N PHE A 119 0.38 11.57 -3.49
CA PHE A 119 1.76 11.43 -3.91
C PHE A 119 1.84 11.28 -5.43
N LYS A 120 2.83 11.89 -6.03
CA LYS A 120 3.30 11.50 -7.35
C LYS A 120 4.23 10.30 -7.23
N LYS A 121 4.47 9.64 -8.36
CA LYS A 121 5.31 8.45 -8.42
C LYS A 121 6.73 8.70 -7.89
N ASP A 122 7.29 9.88 -8.14
CA ASP A 122 8.61 10.31 -7.68
C ASP A 122 8.63 10.89 -6.25
N GLU A 123 7.51 10.88 -5.56
CA GLU A 123 7.35 11.40 -4.19
C GLU A 123 6.99 10.30 -3.18
N ALA A 124 6.80 9.05 -3.63
CA ALA A 124 6.29 7.95 -2.80
C ALA A 124 7.39 7.23 -1.99
N TYR A 125 8.23 8.01 -1.33
CA TYR A 125 9.28 7.53 -0.44
C TYR A 125 8.87 7.71 1.01
N PHE A 126 9.10 6.67 1.82
CA PHE A 126 8.72 6.67 3.22
C PHE A 126 9.87 6.22 4.10
N LYS A 127 10.06 6.92 5.21
CA LYS A 127 10.90 6.47 6.30
C LYS A 127 10.20 5.36 7.08
N ILE A 128 10.93 4.32 7.43
CA ILE A 128 10.43 3.20 8.22
C ILE A 128 10.87 3.38 9.67
N GLU A 129 9.92 3.37 10.59
CA GLU A 129 10.17 3.29 12.02
C GLU A 129 9.46 2.05 12.58
N LYS A 130 10.15 1.25 13.38
CA LYS A 130 9.58 0.07 14.02
C LYS A 130 9.22 0.38 15.46
N TYR A 131 7.96 0.18 15.80
CA TYR A 131 7.48 0.29 17.16
C TYR A 131 6.73 -1.01 17.54
N ASN A 132 7.32 -1.82 18.43
CA ASN A 132 6.82 -3.16 18.75
C ASN A 132 6.67 -4.04 17.48
N SER A 133 5.46 -4.53 17.22
CA SER A 133 5.12 -5.30 16.01
C SER A 133 4.64 -4.44 14.83
N THR A 134 4.62 -3.11 14.99
CA THR A 134 4.11 -2.17 13.99
C THR A 134 5.24 -1.48 13.27
N TYR A 135 5.12 -1.32 11.96
CA TYR A 135 5.97 -0.48 11.13
C TYR A 135 5.24 0.80 10.79
N ILE A 136 5.82 1.93 11.16
CA ILE A 136 5.28 3.25 10.88
C ILE A 136 5.99 3.81 9.66
N LEU A 137 5.23 4.17 8.64
CA LEU A 137 5.70 4.76 7.40
C LEU A 137 5.37 6.26 7.37
N SER A 138 6.40 7.08 7.45
CA SER A 138 6.28 8.54 7.38
C SER A 138 6.84 9.05 6.07
N PRO A 139 6.15 9.93 5.32
CA PRO A 139 6.66 10.46 4.06
C PRO A 139 8.00 11.17 4.26
N ILE A 140 8.92 10.93 3.34
CA ILE A 140 10.15 11.69 3.27
C ILE A 140 9.84 12.94 2.47
N GLU A 141 9.88 14.10 3.12
CA GLU A 141 9.81 15.37 2.42
C GLU A 141 11.12 15.57 1.65
N ILE A 142 11.07 15.37 0.33
CA ILE A 142 12.21 15.69 -0.53
C ILE A 142 12.37 17.21 -0.50
N PRO A 143 13.49 17.75 0.02
CA PRO A 143 13.73 19.19 0.00
C PRO A 143 13.66 19.71 -1.44
N PHE A 144 13.03 20.85 -1.64
CA PHE A 144 12.78 21.45 -2.95
C PHE A 144 14.06 21.65 -3.79
N ASP A 145 15.25 21.64 -3.17
CA ASP A 145 16.55 21.86 -3.77
C ASP A 145 17.15 20.67 -4.56
N TYR A 146 16.54 19.48 -4.50
CA TYR A 146 17.08 18.30 -5.19
C TYR A 146 16.61 18.14 -6.64
N LYS A 147 15.66 18.99 -7.11
CA LYS A 147 15.10 18.93 -8.47
C LYS A 147 15.86 19.76 -9.53
N SER A 148 16.99 20.31 -9.19
CA SER A 148 17.78 21.15 -10.13
C SER A 148 19.21 20.65 -10.29
N LYS A 149 19.37 19.46 -10.87
CA LYS A 149 20.61 19.08 -11.56
C LYS A 149 20.35 18.06 -12.64
#